data_58eb21d45db3cd290d5cb1f4e949aec4
#
_entry.id   58eb21d45db3cd290d5cb1f4e949aec4
#
_cell.length_a   1.000
_cell.length_b   1.000
_cell.length_c   1.000
_cell.angle_alpha   90.00
_cell.angle_beta   90.00
_cell.angle_gamma   90.00
#
_symmetry.space_group_name_H-M   'P 1'
#
loop_
_entity.id
_entity.type
_entity.pdbx_description
1 polymer ?
#
loop_
_entity_poly.entity_id
_entity_poly.type
_entity_poly.pdbx_seq_one_letter_code
_entity_poly.pdbx_strand_id
1 'polypeptide(L)'
;MRHKSSFIVRLARLAAVPAVLGLLGVAPAGPSADLNVRARKIAEQKVEELGEGYTSEIDRHRHLIYISALDDSHLRETMELMRDFHDAYRRTMGDFEMPWNITVILPTVADFRERVEGGYAGMYYHRGRKIISLDRGQVLLHEFTHALHDAHVEAAAQPLWVREGLATLFESSDITPGGLEPYVDESVYTVQEAILRERSIPLGDFFRRDEHWFVERTHLAYAQSHYLFYYLHERDRLKNFWRRLQDAPPDEPAGVRAFERALPGDIECIDEEWRRWVLELEPAEGLHLRRLAMLGVRVEQGEGGAEITELVHDGPADRAGRLRVGDVIVAFSRYAVESPEDLYDALRRLRAMQTVEIRIVRHSRPHTVRQALGAPKLRR
;
A
#
# COMPACT_ATOMS: atom_id res chain seq x y z
N MET A 1 -0.88 16.82 -28.98
CA MET A 1 -0.29 17.15 -27.68
C MET A 1 -0.81 16.11 -26.70
N ARG A 2 0.04 15.21 -26.22
CA ARG A 2 -0.35 14.08 -25.40
C ARG A 2 -0.17 14.47 -23.93
N HIS A 3 -1.27 14.64 -23.19
CA HIS A 3 -1.20 14.69 -21.73
C HIS A 3 -1.09 13.26 -21.18
N LYS A 4 0.09 12.93 -20.72
CA LYS A 4 0.34 11.75 -19.87
C LYS A 4 -0.06 12.13 -18.46
N SER A 5 -1.17 11.59 -17.96
CA SER A 5 -1.42 11.52 -16.51
C SER A 5 -0.55 10.39 -15.97
N SER A 6 0.64 10.73 -15.54
CA SER A 6 1.48 9.79 -14.79
C SER A 6 1.15 9.94 -13.30
N PHE A 7 0.64 8.89 -12.70
CA PHE A 7 0.65 8.72 -11.26
C PHE A 7 2.13 8.67 -10.81
N ILE A 8 2.63 9.80 -10.32
CA ILE A 8 3.97 9.89 -9.76
C ILE A 8 3.84 9.59 -8.28
N VAL A 9 4.09 8.35 -7.89
CA VAL A 9 4.54 8.04 -6.54
C VAL A 9 5.97 8.59 -6.46
N ARG A 10 6.15 9.77 -5.87
CA ARG A 10 7.48 10.33 -5.60
C ARG A 10 7.99 9.76 -4.28
N LEU A 11 8.98 8.89 -4.34
CA LEU A 11 9.73 8.43 -3.18
C LEU A 11 10.69 9.53 -2.68
N ALA A 12 10.61 9.86 -1.40
CA ALA A 12 11.52 10.80 -0.77
C ALA A 12 12.91 10.18 -0.58
N ARG A 13 13.89 11.03 -0.61
CA ARG A 13 15.28 10.68 -0.30
C ARG A 13 15.38 10.22 1.14
N LEU A 14 15.69 8.94 1.37
CA LEU A 14 16.14 8.46 2.66
C LEU A 14 17.47 9.16 2.99
N ALA A 15 17.46 10.04 3.97
CA ALA A 15 18.69 10.61 4.52
C ALA A 15 19.43 9.52 5.28
N ALA A 16 20.62 9.16 4.83
CA ALA A 16 21.51 8.27 5.53
C ALA A 16 21.93 8.90 6.86
N VAL A 17 21.50 8.31 7.97
CA VAL A 17 21.97 8.64 9.31
C VAL A 17 22.99 7.57 9.73
N PRO A 18 24.21 7.92 10.13
CA PRO A 18 25.23 6.94 10.48
C PRO A 18 24.85 6.13 11.72
N ALA A 19 25.10 4.84 11.66
CA ALA A 19 24.92 3.91 12.74
C ALA A 19 25.86 4.24 13.90
N VAL A 20 25.31 4.60 15.05
CA VAL A 20 26.02 4.59 16.34
C VAL A 20 25.62 3.33 17.08
N LEU A 21 26.55 2.39 17.18
CA LEU A 21 26.44 1.23 18.05
C LEU A 21 26.36 1.69 19.52
N GLY A 22 25.25 1.42 20.17
CA GLY A 22 25.08 1.50 21.61
C GLY A 22 24.54 0.19 22.13
N LEU A 23 25.42 -0.71 22.54
CA LEU A 23 25.10 -1.91 23.35
C LEU A 23 24.58 -1.47 24.72
N LEU A 24 23.29 -1.69 24.97
CA LEU A 24 22.76 -1.80 26.33
C LEU A 24 21.86 -3.05 26.36
N GLY A 25 22.37 -4.09 27.01
CA GLY A 25 21.63 -5.31 27.27
C GLY A 25 20.44 -5.03 28.18
N VAL A 26 19.26 -5.45 27.73
CA VAL A 26 18.07 -5.56 28.57
C VAL A 26 17.64 -7.02 28.52
N ALA A 27 17.62 -7.64 29.72
CA ALA A 27 17.14 -9.00 29.92
C ALA A 27 15.70 -9.20 29.44
N PRO A 28 15.32 -10.41 28.96
CA PRO A 28 14.00 -10.65 28.42
C PRO A 28 12.93 -10.65 29.52
N ALA A 29 12.03 -9.70 29.46
CA ALA A 29 10.79 -9.74 30.24
C ALA A 29 9.80 -10.70 29.57
N GLY A 30 9.03 -11.46 30.36
CA GLY A 30 8.03 -12.41 29.88
C GLY A 30 6.95 -11.76 28.96
N PRO A 31 6.56 -12.41 27.84
CA PRO A 31 6.28 -11.69 26.60
C PRO A 31 4.96 -10.93 26.49
N SER A 32 3.83 -11.38 27.05
CA SER A 32 2.55 -10.78 26.63
C SER A 32 1.92 -9.75 27.58
N ALA A 33 2.11 -9.88 28.88
CA ALA A 33 1.52 -8.94 29.85
C ALA A 33 2.18 -7.55 29.77
N ASP A 34 3.50 -7.52 29.57
CA ASP A 34 4.28 -6.28 29.45
C ASP A 34 3.97 -5.53 28.16
N LEU A 35 3.78 -6.22 27.02
CA LEU A 35 3.40 -5.61 25.75
C LEU A 35 2.03 -4.92 25.83
N ASN A 36 1.06 -5.51 26.54
CA ASN A 36 -0.27 -4.92 26.73
C ASN A 36 -0.26 -3.66 27.60
N VAL A 37 0.59 -3.63 28.63
CA VAL A 37 0.76 -2.43 29.48
C VAL A 37 1.43 -1.32 28.67
N ARG A 38 2.47 -1.67 27.90
CA ARG A 38 3.18 -0.73 27.02
C ARG A 38 2.24 -0.18 25.93
N ALA A 39 1.38 -1.03 25.35
CA ALA A 39 0.44 -0.62 24.32
C ALA A 39 -0.49 0.50 24.80
N ARG A 40 -1.06 0.38 26.01
CA ARG A 40 -1.91 1.42 26.60
C ARG A 40 -1.17 2.75 26.77
N LYS A 41 0.05 2.68 27.33
CA LYS A 41 0.86 3.89 27.54
C LYS A 41 1.21 4.57 26.20
N ILE A 42 1.55 3.80 25.17
CA ILE A 42 1.81 4.32 23.82
C ILE A 42 0.54 4.97 23.25
N ALA A 43 -0.62 4.31 23.38
CA ALA A 43 -1.90 4.84 22.91
C ALA A 43 -2.25 6.17 23.57
N GLU A 44 -2.21 6.24 24.89
CA GLU A 44 -2.49 7.46 25.66
C GLU A 44 -1.54 8.60 25.25
N GLN A 45 -0.23 8.33 25.21
CA GLN A 45 0.77 9.32 24.83
C GLN A 45 0.56 9.83 23.41
N LYS A 46 0.21 8.94 22.46
CA LYS A 46 0.03 9.33 21.04
C LYS A 46 -1.25 10.11 20.82
N VAL A 47 -2.34 9.79 21.50
CA VAL A 47 -3.57 10.59 21.46
C VAL A 47 -3.32 11.99 22.03
N GLU A 48 -2.59 12.10 23.16
CA GLU A 48 -2.20 13.38 23.71
C GLU A 48 -1.30 14.21 22.76
N GLU A 49 -0.32 13.55 22.11
CA GLU A 49 0.59 14.19 21.14
C GLU A 49 -0.14 14.72 19.89
N LEU A 50 -1.13 13.96 19.39
CA LEU A 50 -1.87 14.31 18.17
C LEU A 50 -3.03 15.27 18.43
N GLY A 51 -3.58 15.29 19.67
CA GLY A 51 -4.55 16.25 20.13
C GLY A 51 -6.01 15.88 19.87
N GLU A 52 -6.85 16.90 19.86
CA GLU A 52 -8.30 16.73 19.74
C GLU A 52 -8.69 16.10 18.39
N GLY A 53 -9.68 15.21 18.41
CA GLY A 53 -10.19 14.50 17.24
C GLY A 53 -9.54 13.14 17.00
N TYR A 54 -8.53 12.76 17.81
CA TYR A 54 -7.93 11.44 17.74
C TYR A 54 -8.46 10.50 18.82
N THR A 55 -8.70 9.26 18.41
CA THR A 55 -9.05 8.14 19.29
C THR A 55 -8.02 7.03 19.20
N SER A 56 -8.06 6.09 20.15
CA SER A 56 -7.18 4.92 20.09
C SER A 56 -7.93 3.63 20.32
N GLU A 57 -7.54 2.59 19.58
CA GLU A 57 -7.98 1.20 19.73
C GLU A 57 -6.76 0.25 19.76
N ILE A 58 -6.89 -0.86 20.50
CA ILE A 58 -5.78 -1.80 20.67
C ILE A 58 -6.24 -3.23 20.33
N ASP A 59 -5.67 -3.80 19.28
CA ASP A 59 -5.73 -5.24 19.01
C ASP A 59 -4.58 -5.95 19.75
N ARG A 60 -4.92 -6.51 20.92
CA ARG A 60 -3.93 -7.18 21.78
C ARG A 60 -3.43 -8.51 21.23
N HIS A 61 -4.22 -9.16 20.37
CA HIS A 61 -3.86 -10.45 19.79
C HIS A 61 -2.80 -10.31 18.70
N ARG A 62 -2.84 -9.16 17.98
CA ARG A 62 -1.91 -8.88 16.87
C ARG A 62 -0.90 -7.81 17.21
N HIS A 63 -0.91 -7.32 18.46
CA HIS A 63 -0.03 -6.26 18.95
C HIS A 63 -0.10 -4.97 18.11
N LEU A 64 -1.32 -4.59 17.66
CA LEU A 64 -1.56 -3.38 16.90
C LEU A 64 -2.20 -2.30 17.79
N ILE A 65 -1.68 -1.08 17.70
CA ILE A 65 -2.19 0.11 18.37
C ILE A 65 -2.64 1.06 17.28
N TYR A 66 -3.94 1.31 17.19
CA TYR A 66 -4.50 2.24 16.24
C TYR A 66 -4.69 3.60 16.90
N ILE A 67 -4.20 4.66 16.25
CA ILE A 67 -4.43 6.06 16.62
C ILE A 67 -5.08 6.72 15.42
N SER A 68 -6.30 7.20 15.56
CA SER A 68 -7.12 7.49 14.39
C SER A 68 -7.91 8.77 14.52
N ALA A 69 -7.93 9.56 13.46
CA ALA A 69 -8.87 10.66 13.21
C ALA A 69 -10.10 10.22 12.40
N LEU A 70 -10.24 8.93 12.11
CA LEU A 70 -11.41 8.38 11.41
C LEU A 70 -12.59 8.29 12.38
N ASP A 71 -13.80 8.30 11.84
CA ASP A 71 -14.98 7.89 12.61
C ASP A 71 -14.95 6.37 12.92
N ASP A 72 -15.75 5.98 13.90
CA ASP A 72 -15.78 4.61 14.42
C ASP A 72 -16.08 3.53 13.36
N SER A 73 -16.87 3.86 12.33
CA SER A 73 -17.21 2.89 11.28
C SER A 73 -15.98 2.57 10.44
N HIS A 74 -15.26 3.61 10.04
CA HIS A 74 -14.11 3.47 9.18
C HIS A 74 -12.88 2.94 9.90
N LEU A 75 -12.74 3.28 11.19
CA LEU A 75 -11.72 2.66 12.01
C LEU A 75 -11.96 1.16 12.12
N ARG A 76 -13.20 0.72 12.39
CA ARG A 76 -13.54 -0.71 12.46
C ARG A 76 -13.28 -1.43 11.15
N GLU A 77 -13.72 -0.87 10.01
CA GLU A 77 -13.44 -1.45 8.68
C GLU A 77 -11.94 -1.62 8.42
N THR A 78 -11.15 -0.62 8.82
CA THR A 78 -9.69 -0.65 8.67
C THR A 78 -9.06 -1.70 9.57
N MET A 79 -9.51 -1.79 10.82
CA MET A 79 -9.05 -2.80 11.77
C MET A 79 -9.41 -4.23 11.29
N GLU A 80 -10.61 -4.41 10.72
CA GLU A 80 -11.04 -5.68 10.12
C GLU A 80 -10.15 -6.07 8.93
N LEU A 81 -9.90 -5.13 8.02
CA LEU A 81 -9.00 -5.37 6.89
C LEU A 81 -7.59 -5.78 7.35
N MET A 82 -7.01 -5.05 8.30
CA MET A 82 -5.66 -5.35 8.79
C MET A 82 -5.61 -6.67 9.56
N ARG A 83 -6.66 -7.01 10.31
CA ARG A 83 -6.78 -8.30 10.97
C ARG A 83 -6.80 -9.44 9.97
N ASP A 84 -7.67 -9.35 8.96
CA ASP A 84 -7.85 -10.38 7.96
C ASP A 84 -6.57 -10.55 7.12
N PHE A 85 -5.91 -9.44 6.79
CA PHE A 85 -4.62 -9.46 6.12
C PHE A 85 -3.52 -10.10 6.97
N HIS A 86 -3.40 -9.73 8.25
CA HIS A 86 -2.43 -10.34 9.17
C HIS A 86 -2.59 -11.86 9.24
N ASP A 87 -3.83 -12.33 9.38
CA ASP A 87 -4.12 -13.75 9.48
C ASP A 87 -3.86 -14.48 8.15
N ALA A 88 -4.16 -13.84 7.02
CA ALA A 88 -3.83 -14.36 5.71
C ALA A 88 -2.31 -14.37 5.45
N TYR A 89 -1.60 -13.32 5.86
CA TYR A 89 -0.13 -13.27 5.79
C TYR A 89 0.50 -14.45 6.54
N ARG A 90 0.05 -14.74 7.77
CA ARG A 90 0.54 -15.89 8.54
C ARG A 90 0.27 -17.23 7.85
N ARG A 91 -0.91 -17.42 7.25
CA ARG A 91 -1.21 -18.63 6.46
C ARG A 91 -0.28 -18.76 5.25
N THR A 92 0.06 -17.64 4.61
CA THR A 92 0.91 -17.61 3.42
C THR A 92 2.38 -17.77 3.75
N MET A 93 2.90 -17.07 4.76
CA MET A 93 4.34 -17.03 5.05
C MET A 93 4.78 -17.99 6.16
N GLY A 94 3.86 -18.43 6.99
CA GLY A 94 4.09 -19.25 8.18
C GLY A 94 3.81 -18.48 9.47
N ASP A 95 3.68 -19.23 10.55
CA ASP A 95 3.42 -18.65 11.87
C ASP A 95 4.68 -17.98 12.44
N PHE A 96 4.46 -16.84 13.07
CA PHE A 96 5.46 -16.10 13.83
C PHE A 96 4.80 -15.37 14.99
N GLU A 97 5.57 -15.02 15.99
CA GLU A 97 5.12 -14.20 17.11
C GLU A 97 5.53 -12.74 16.88
N MET A 98 4.60 -11.82 17.17
CA MET A 98 4.90 -10.40 17.13
C MET A 98 5.76 -10.03 18.35
N PRO A 99 7.02 -9.66 18.16
CA PRO A 99 7.94 -9.41 19.29
C PRO A 99 7.72 -8.03 19.95
N TRP A 100 6.86 -7.18 19.33
CA TRP A 100 6.56 -5.81 19.77
C TRP A 100 5.21 -5.33 19.27
N ASN A 101 4.79 -4.17 19.78
CA ASN A 101 3.61 -3.47 19.26
C ASN A 101 3.97 -2.63 18.03
N ILE A 102 3.06 -2.62 17.05
CA ILE A 102 3.08 -1.72 15.91
C ILE A 102 2.04 -0.63 16.12
N THR A 103 2.43 0.64 15.99
CA THR A 103 1.51 1.78 16.06
C THR A 103 1.06 2.14 14.66
N VAL A 104 -0.24 2.10 14.39
CA VAL A 104 -0.88 2.48 13.12
C VAL A 104 -1.56 3.82 13.32
N ILE A 105 -1.06 4.86 12.68
CA ILE A 105 -1.62 6.21 12.72
C ILE A 105 -2.39 6.45 11.43
N LEU A 106 -3.68 6.77 11.57
CA LEU A 106 -4.61 7.10 10.49
C LEU A 106 -5.01 8.57 10.67
N PRO A 107 -4.17 9.51 10.19
CA PRO A 107 -4.31 10.93 10.50
C PRO A 107 -5.32 11.63 9.61
N THR A 108 -5.62 12.89 9.95
CA THR A 108 -6.22 13.83 9.00
C THR A 108 -5.25 14.11 7.84
N VAL A 109 -5.76 14.64 6.73
CA VAL A 109 -4.90 15.03 5.58
C VAL A 109 -3.90 16.13 6.00
N ALA A 110 -4.34 17.07 6.83
CA ALA A 110 -3.49 18.15 7.31
C ALA A 110 -2.31 17.61 8.13
N ASP A 111 -2.60 16.78 9.15
CA ASP A 111 -1.57 16.21 10.01
C ASP A 111 -0.62 15.27 9.26
N PHE A 112 -1.13 14.58 8.23
CA PHE A 112 -0.29 13.73 7.39
C PHE A 112 0.74 14.56 6.61
N ARG A 113 0.32 15.65 5.99
CA ARG A 113 1.21 16.54 5.22
C ARG A 113 2.32 17.16 6.07
N GLU A 114 2.05 17.40 7.35
CA GLU A 114 3.05 17.89 8.29
C GLU A 114 4.07 16.84 8.72
N ARG A 115 3.70 15.55 8.68
CA ARG A 115 4.48 14.44 9.24
C ARG A 115 5.18 13.57 8.22
N VAL A 116 4.69 13.55 6.97
CA VAL A 116 5.21 12.74 5.89
C VAL A 116 5.59 13.63 4.72
N GLU A 117 6.89 13.82 4.54
CA GLU A 117 7.44 14.56 3.40
C GLU A 117 7.44 13.69 2.14
N GLY A 118 7.42 14.31 0.95
CA GLY A 118 7.75 13.65 -0.32
C GLY A 118 6.58 13.13 -1.15
N GLY A 119 5.33 13.40 -0.75
CA GLY A 119 4.15 13.06 -1.59
C GLY A 119 3.76 11.58 -1.54
N TYR A 120 4.12 10.87 -0.47
CA TYR A 120 3.64 9.52 -0.16
C TYR A 120 2.19 9.53 0.30
N ALA A 121 1.53 8.37 0.23
CA ALA A 121 0.23 8.16 0.85
C ALA A 121 0.33 7.34 2.15
N GLY A 122 1.49 6.75 2.43
CA GLY A 122 1.80 6.02 3.65
C GLY A 122 3.30 5.86 3.86
N MET A 123 3.70 5.47 5.07
CA MET A 123 5.08 5.15 5.41
C MET A 123 5.21 4.30 6.66
N TYR A 124 6.06 3.28 6.61
CA TYR A 124 6.49 2.53 7.78
C TYR A 124 7.84 3.01 8.31
N TYR A 125 7.92 3.30 9.59
CA TYR A 125 9.13 3.73 10.31
C TYR A 125 9.67 2.60 11.18
N HIS A 126 10.71 1.93 10.73
CA HIS A 126 11.34 0.80 11.43
C HIS A 126 11.69 1.08 12.89
N ARG A 127 12.45 2.16 13.14
CA ARG A 127 12.91 2.51 14.49
C ARG A 127 11.77 2.82 15.46
N GLY A 128 10.67 3.35 14.96
CA GLY A 128 9.48 3.68 15.76
C GLY A 128 8.41 2.61 15.72
N ARG A 129 8.56 1.57 14.89
CA ARG A 129 7.56 0.52 14.65
C ARG A 129 6.18 1.13 14.40
N LYS A 130 6.16 2.11 13.52
CA LYS A 130 5.03 3.00 13.31
C LYS A 130 4.68 3.06 11.83
N ILE A 131 3.42 2.86 11.51
CA ILE A 131 2.83 3.11 10.20
C ILE A 131 2.07 4.44 10.29
N ILE A 132 2.22 5.31 9.31
CA ILE A 132 1.36 6.48 9.11
C ILE A 132 0.78 6.34 7.71
N SER A 133 -0.54 6.32 7.56
CA SER A 133 -1.17 6.18 6.25
C SER A 133 -2.45 6.98 6.13
N LEU A 134 -2.61 7.67 4.99
CA LEU A 134 -3.88 8.26 4.57
C LEU A 134 -4.76 7.24 3.85
N ASP A 135 -4.12 6.36 3.08
CA ASP A 135 -4.80 5.27 2.40
C ASP A 135 -5.15 4.16 3.38
N ARG A 136 -6.33 3.58 3.24
CA ARG A 136 -6.84 2.50 4.07
C ARG A 136 -6.91 1.16 3.32
N GLY A 137 -6.27 1.09 2.16
CA GLY A 137 -6.23 -0.06 1.26
C GLY A 137 -4.82 -0.50 0.97
N GLN A 138 -4.44 -0.44 -0.33
CA GLN A 138 -3.18 -0.99 -0.82
C GLN A 138 -1.95 -0.41 -0.14
N VAL A 139 -1.85 0.93 -0.01
CA VAL A 139 -0.69 1.55 0.63
C VAL A 139 -0.59 1.17 2.10
N LEU A 140 -1.71 1.12 2.83
CA LEU A 140 -1.69 0.65 4.22
C LEU A 140 -1.21 -0.80 4.33
N LEU A 141 -1.65 -1.68 3.42
CA LEU A 141 -1.23 -3.09 3.40
C LEU A 141 0.24 -3.25 2.97
N HIS A 142 0.73 -2.39 2.07
CA HIS A 142 2.16 -2.30 1.73
C HIS A 142 3.00 -1.99 2.97
N GLU A 143 2.69 -0.89 3.67
CA GLU A 143 3.40 -0.48 4.87
C GLU A 143 3.25 -1.50 6.03
N PHE A 144 2.10 -2.14 6.10
CA PHE A 144 1.89 -3.21 7.07
C PHE A 144 2.71 -4.46 6.73
N THR A 145 2.89 -4.78 5.46
CA THR A 145 3.78 -5.86 5.04
C THR A 145 5.22 -5.59 5.47
N HIS A 146 5.73 -4.36 5.36
CA HIS A 146 7.04 -4.02 5.92
C HIS A 146 7.13 -4.26 7.41
N ALA A 147 6.08 -3.90 8.16
CA ALA A 147 6.05 -4.10 9.61
C ALA A 147 5.99 -5.58 10.00
N LEU A 148 5.23 -6.41 9.27
CA LEU A 148 5.18 -7.86 9.47
C LEU A 148 6.50 -8.53 9.04
N HIS A 149 7.11 -8.07 7.96
CA HIS A 149 8.43 -8.53 7.53
C HIS A 149 9.48 -8.27 8.61
N ASP A 150 9.50 -7.06 9.17
CA ASP A 150 10.40 -6.66 10.25
C ASP A 150 10.23 -7.52 11.51
N ALA A 151 8.98 -7.88 11.82
CA ALA A 151 8.67 -8.74 12.96
C ALA A 151 9.08 -10.21 12.76
N HIS A 152 9.13 -10.65 11.51
CA HIS A 152 9.38 -12.05 11.14
C HIS A 152 10.86 -12.34 10.87
N VAL A 153 11.59 -11.36 10.32
CA VAL A 153 13.04 -11.41 10.10
C VAL A 153 13.66 -10.06 10.41
N GLU A 154 14.96 -10.02 10.64
CA GLU A 154 15.67 -8.74 10.80
C GLU A 154 15.74 -8.01 9.44
N ALA A 155 14.64 -7.31 9.08
CA ALA A 155 14.45 -6.72 7.77
C ALA A 155 15.50 -5.64 7.43
N ALA A 156 16.06 -4.95 8.43
CA ALA A 156 17.10 -3.93 8.22
C ALA A 156 18.36 -4.47 7.52
N ALA A 157 18.60 -5.78 7.63
CA ALA A 157 19.71 -6.47 6.94
C ALA A 157 19.34 -6.96 5.53
N GLN A 158 18.06 -6.83 5.12
CA GLN A 158 17.60 -7.35 3.85
C GLN A 158 17.75 -6.31 2.73
N PRO A 159 18.14 -6.73 1.50
CA PRO A 159 18.22 -5.82 0.38
C PRO A 159 16.84 -5.28 -0.01
N LEU A 160 16.80 -4.08 -0.62
CA LEU A 160 15.54 -3.41 -0.98
C LEU A 160 14.65 -4.26 -1.89
N TRP A 161 15.23 -4.99 -2.85
CA TRP A 161 14.42 -5.83 -3.73
C TRP A 161 13.62 -6.92 -2.99
N VAL A 162 14.14 -7.40 -1.84
CA VAL A 162 13.40 -8.34 -0.98
C VAL A 162 12.27 -7.62 -0.24
N ARG A 163 12.58 -6.49 0.37
CA ARG A 163 11.63 -5.73 1.19
C ARG A 163 10.47 -5.20 0.34
N GLU A 164 10.81 -4.52 -0.75
CA GLU A 164 9.83 -3.91 -1.63
C GLU A 164 9.09 -4.96 -2.49
N GLY A 165 9.80 -6.02 -2.92
CA GLY A 165 9.19 -7.09 -3.68
C GLY A 165 8.11 -7.85 -2.89
N LEU A 166 8.34 -8.10 -1.60
CA LEU A 166 7.34 -8.72 -0.73
C LEU A 166 6.16 -7.77 -0.46
N ALA A 167 6.45 -6.49 -0.19
CA ALA A 167 5.42 -5.49 0.07
C ALA A 167 4.52 -5.26 -1.14
N THR A 168 5.11 -5.12 -2.34
CA THR A 168 4.35 -4.97 -3.61
C THR A 168 3.58 -6.22 -4.00
N LEU A 169 4.12 -7.42 -3.72
CA LEU A 169 3.40 -8.66 -3.93
C LEU A 169 2.10 -8.69 -3.13
N PHE A 170 2.16 -8.35 -1.86
CA PHE A 170 1.02 -8.49 -0.96
C PHE A 170 0.06 -7.31 -1.00
N GLU A 171 0.49 -6.10 -1.38
CA GLU A 171 -0.45 -5.02 -1.69
C GLU A 171 -1.36 -5.36 -2.89
N SER A 172 -0.84 -6.19 -3.82
CA SER A 172 -1.54 -6.69 -5.00
C SER A 172 -2.02 -8.15 -4.80
N SER A 173 -2.67 -8.41 -3.65
CA SER A 173 -3.21 -9.73 -3.31
C SER A 173 -4.65 -9.66 -2.85
N ASP A 174 -5.40 -10.71 -3.13
CA ASP A 174 -6.70 -10.94 -2.52
C ASP A 174 -6.55 -11.72 -1.21
N ILE A 175 -7.34 -11.34 -0.21
CA ILE A 175 -7.42 -12.06 1.06
C ILE A 175 -8.38 -13.21 0.89
N THR A 176 -7.88 -14.45 1.00
CA THR A 176 -8.65 -15.67 0.85
C THR A 176 -8.60 -16.53 2.12
N PRO A 177 -9.48 -17.53 2.25
CA PRO A 177 -9.36 -18.49 3.34
C PRO A 177 -8.03 -19.26 3.34
N GLY A 178 -7.37 -19.42 2.18
CA GLY A 178 -6.07 -20.08 2.04
C GLY A 178 -4.88 -19.20 2.41
N GLY A 179 -5.04 -17.90 2.41
CA GLY A 179 -3.98 -16.92 2.64
C GLY A 179 -4.10 -15.72 1.71
N LEU A 180 -2.96 -15.08 1.42
CA LEU A 180 -2.85 -14.03 0.42
C LEU A 180 -2.65 -14.67 -0.95
N GLU A 181 -3.49 -14.28 -1.90
CA GLU A 181 -3.45 -14.74 -3.29
C GLU A 181 -3.06 -13.57 -4.19
N PRO A 182 -1.78 -13.46 -4.57
CA PRO A 182 -1.30 -12.40 -5.44
C PRO A 182 -1.90 -12.47 -6.83
N TYR A 183 -2.05 -11.33 -7.48
CA TYR A 183 -2.51 -11.22 -8.86
C TYR A 183 -1.59 -10.34 -9.69
N VAL A 184 -1.61 -10.55 -11.02
CA VAL A 184 -0.88 -9.72 -11.98
C VAL A 184 -1.55 -8.35 -12.08
N ASP A 185 -0.82 -7.30 -11.74
CA ASP A 185 -1.26 -5.91 -11.87
C ASP A 185 -0.64 -5.19 -13.09
N GLU A 186 -0.99 -3.93 -13.32
CA GLU A 186 -0.49 -3.17 -14.46
C GLU A 186 1.02 -2.90 -14.44
N SER A 187 1.70 -3.08 -13.32
CA SER A 187 3.15 -2.91 -13.23
C SER A 187 3.92 -3.93 -14.08
N VAL A 188 3.25 -5.03 -14.49
CA VAL A 188 3.80 -6.02 -15.43
C VAL A 188 4.24 -5.36 -16.74
N TYR A 189 3.48 -4.38 -17.24
CA TYR A 189 3.82 -3.68 -18.47
C TYR A 189 5.14 -2.91 -18.36
N THR A 190 5.50 -2.43 -17.16
CA THR A 190 6.79 -1.76 -16.92
C THR A 190 7.94 -2.74 -17.12
N VAL A 191 7.81 -3.97 -16.60
CA VAL A 191 8.84 -5.00 -16.75
C VAL A 191 8.89 -5.53 -18.17
N GLN A 192 7.74 -5.81 -18.77
CA GLN A 192 7.65 -6.27 -20.17
C GLN A 192 8.25 -5.25 -21.13
N GLU A 193 7.92 -3.95 -20.99
CA GLU A 193 8.52 -2.90 -21.80
C GLU A 193 10.04 -2.83 -21.61
N ALA A 194 10.54 -2.99 -20.38
CA ALA A 194 11.96 -2.98 -20.10
C ALA A 194 12.69 -4.19 -20.74
N ILE A 195 12.07 -5.37 -20.72
CA ILE A 195 12.60 -6.58 -21.37
C ILE A 195 12.64 -6.37 -22.90
N LEU A 196 11.52 -5.98 -23.51
CA LEU A 196 11.40 -5.82 -24.97
C LEU A 196 12.32 -4.73 -25.53
N ARG A 197 12.68 -3.74 -24.71
CA ARG A 197 13.61 -2.65 -25.10
C ARG A 197 15.03 -2.88 -24.62
N GLU A 198 15.38 -4.08 -24.17
CA GLU A 198 16.70 -4.44 -23.65
C GLU A 198 17.21 -3.51 -22.54
N ARG A 199 16.28 -2.97 -21.74
CA ARG A 199 16.56 -2.07 -20.60
C ARG A 199 16.39 -2.73 -19.24
N SER A 200 15.88 -3.95 -19.22
CA SER A 200 15.80 -4.75 -17.98
C SER A 200 17.20 -5.21 -17.58
N ILE A 201 17.41 -5.30 -16.27
CA ILE A 201 18.71 -5.70 -15.74
C ILE A 201 18.72 -7.21 -15.51
N PRO A 202 19.79 -7.94 -15.90
CA PRO A 202 19.94 -9.33 -15.55
C PRO A 202 19.85 -9.56 -14.04
N LEU A 203 19.22 -10.65 -13.58
CA LEU A 203 18.96 -10.90 -12.16
C LEU A 203 20.23 -10.88 -11.33
N GLY A 204 21.33 -11.45 -11.83
CA GLY A 204 22.61 -11.41 -11.13
C GLY A 204 23.14 -10.01 -10.83
N ASP A 205 22.87 -9.04 -11.73
CA ASP A 205 23.20 -7.64 -11.53
C ASP A 205 22.15 -6.90 -10.72
N PHE A 206 20.86 -7.22 -10.91
CA PHE A 206 19.77 -6.61 -10.17
C PHE A 206 19.90 -6.84 -8.67
N PHE A 207 20.23 -8.04 -8.25
CA PHE A 207 20.41 -8.39 -6.84
C PHE A 207 21.57 -7.67 -6.14
N ARG A 208 22.51 -7.11 -6.92
CA ARG A 208 23.66 -6.34 -6.40
C ARG A 208 23.43 -4.83 -6.38
N ARG A 209 22.24 -4.37 -6.84
CA ARG A 209 21.92 -2.94 -6.89
C ARG A 209 21.73 -2.37 -5.49
N ASP A 210 22.32 -1.21 -5.27
CA ASP A 210 22.21 -0.48 -4.04
C ASP A 210 20.90 0.33 -3.95
N GLU A 211 20.67 0.91 -2.80
CA GLU A 211 19.51 1.73 -2.50
C GLU A 211 19.40 2.94 -3.42
N HIS A 212 20.52 3.57 -3.78
CA HIS A 212 20.53 4.72 -4.68
C HIS A 212 19.97 4.37 -6.05
N TRP A 213 20.39 3.24 -6.60
CA TRP A 213 19.87 2.76 -7.87
C TRP A 213 18.35 2.49 -7.83
N PHE A 214 17.86 1.91 -6.73
CA PHE A 214 16.43 1.68 -6.52
C PHE A 214 15.62 2.98 -6.50
N VAL A 215 16.12 3.99 -5.81
CA VAL A 215 15.48 5.32 -5.73
C VAL A 215 15.43 6.01 -7.10
N GLU A 216 16.51 5.93 -7.88
CA GLU A 216 16.55 6.54 -9.22
C GLU A 216 15.63 5.85 -10.24
N ARG A 217 15.38 4.56 -10.06
CA ARG A 217 14.62 3.72 -11.00
C ARG A 217 13.41 3.05 -10.36
N THR A 218 12.81 3.72 -9.40
CA THR A 218 11.75 3.20 -8.55
C THR A 218 10.72 2.36 -9.29
N HIS A 219 10.12 2.85 -10.37
CA HIS A 219 9.05 2.12 -11.08
C HIS A 219 9.52 0.76 -11.62
N LEU A 220 10.70 0.72 -12.24
CA LEU A 220 11.24 -0.54 -12.78
C LEU A 220 11.74 -1.45 -11.66
N ALA A 221 12.43 -0.89 -10.66
CA ALA A 221 12.99 -1.66 -9.55
C ALA A 221 11.89 -2.34 -8.74
N TYR A 222 10.82 -1.62 -8.41
CA TYR A 222 9.66 -2.16 -7.68
C TYR A 222 8.89 -3.19 -8.51
N ALA A 223 8.60 -2.88 -9.77
CA ALA A 223 7.92 -3.82 -10.65
C ALA A 223 8.74 -5.10 -10.88
N GLN A 224 10.06 -4.98 -11.10
CA GLN A 224 10.93 -6.15 -11.24
C GLN A 224 10.98 -6.97 -9.94
N SER A 225 11.07 -6.33 -8.78
CA SER A 225 11.01 -7.00 -7.47
C SER A 225 9.67 -7.72 -7.26
N HIS A 226 8.55 -7.06 -7.56
CA HIS A 226 7.20 -7.65 -7.50
C HIS A 226 7.14 -8.97 -8.28
N TYR A 227 7.51 -8.93 -9.57
CA TYR A 227 7.40 -10.12 -10.43
C TYR A 227 8.45 -11.19 -10.16
N LEU A 228 9.52 -10.92 -9.42
CA LEU A 228 10.39 -11.95 -8.86
C LEU A 228 9.69 -12.70 -7.72
N PHE A 229 9.00 -12.00 -6.82
CA PHE A 229 8.23 -12.61 -5.75
C PHE A 229 6.99 -13.32 -6.26
N TYR A 230 6.31 -12.76 -7.28
CA TYR A 230 5.19 -13.40 -7.94
C TYR A 230 5.63 -14.71 -8.64
N TYR A 231 6.81 -14.72 -9.26
CA TYR A 231 7.41 -15.92 -9.84
C TYR A 231 7.70 -17.01 -8.80
N LEU A 232 8.20 -16.63 -7.61
CA LEU A 232 8.37 -17.57 -6.51
C LEU A 232 7.02 -18.10 -6.00
N HIS A 233 5.99 -17.27 -5.96
CA HIS A 233 4.64 -17.66 -5.56
C HIS A 233 4.03 -18.66 -6.55
N GLU A 234 4.01 -18.36 -7.83
CA GLU A 234 3.46 -19.21 -8.90
C GLU A 234 4.11 -20.58 -8.99
N ARG A 235 5.36 -20.69 -8.53
CA ARG A 235 6.09 -21.96 -8.49
C ARG A 235 6.05 -22.67 -7.14
N ASP A 236 5.22 -22.19 -6.22
CA ASP A 236 5.15 -22.72 -4.85
C ASP A 236 6.55 -22.75 -4.17
N ARG A 237 7.33 -21.69 -4.40
CA ARG A 237 8.68 -21.53 -3.84
C ARG A 237 8.82 -20.41 -2.82
N LEU A 238 7.80 -19.58 -2.66
CA LEU A 238 7.84 -18.42 -1.77
C LEU A 238 8.16 -18.80 -0.32
N LYS A 239 7.49 -19.83 0.23
CA LYS A 239 7.78 -20.32 1.58
C LYS A 239 9.18 -20.91 1.73
N ASN A 240 9.68 -21.57 0.68
CA ASN A 240 11.03 -22.13 0.69
C ASN A 240 12.08 -21.01 0.68
N PHE A 241 11.91 -20.02 -0.20
CA PHE A 241 12.73 -18.81 -0.21
C PHE A 241 12.75 -18.13 1.15
N TRP A 242 11.56 -17.93 1.75
CA TRP A 242 11.39 -17.26 3.03
C TRP A 242 12.13 -17.94 4.17
N ARG A 243 12.00 -19.26 4.29
CA ARG A 243 12.75 -20.05 5.30
C ARG A 243 14.25 -19.91 5.11
N ARG A 244 14.74 -20.00 3.88
CA ARG A 244 16.17 -19.84 3.59
C ARG A 244 16.69 -18.45 3.89
N LEU A 245 15.84 -17.45 3.72
CA LEU A 245 16.17 -16.06 4.08
C LEU A 245 16.32 -15.91 5.60
N GLN A 246 15.44 -16.56 6.38
CA GLN A 246 15.52 -16.56 7.85
C GLN A 246 16.76 -17.30 8.38
N ASP A 247 17.14 -18.41 7.73
CA ASP A 247 18.27 -19.25 8.12
C ASP A 247 19.63 -18.72 7.59
N ALA A 248 19.63 -17.62 6.83
CA ALA A 248 20.84 -17.10 6.21
C ALA A 248 21.79 -16.48 7.25
N PRO A 249 23.10 -16.79 7.20
CA PRO A 249 24.09 -16.14 8.03
C PRO A 249 24.12 -14.61 7.81
N PRO A 250 24.39 -13.81 8.87
CA PRO A 250 24.36 -12.35 8.78
C PRO A 250 25.35 -11.73 7.80
N ASP A 251 26.41 -12.45 7.44
CA ASP A 251 27.49 -12.03 6.55
C ASP A 251 27.27 -12.42 5.07
N GLU A 252 26.18 -13.15 4.78
CA GLU A 252 25.83 -13.51 3.41
C GLU A 252 24.91 -12.44 2.77
N PRO A 253 24.98 -12.22 1.45
CA PRO A 253 23.94 -11.54 0.69
C PRO A 253 22.70 -12.45 0.64
N ALA A 254 21.99 -12.49 1.77
CA ALA A 254 20.99 -13.49 2.13
C ALA A 254 19.90 -13.69 1.07
N GLY A 255 19.42 -12.60 0.50
CA GLY A 255 18.36 -12.64 -0.50
C GLY A 255 18.76 -13.38 -1.77
N VAL A 256 19.99 -13.18 -2.27
CA VAL A 256 20.48 -13.79 -3.53
C VAL A 256 20.56 -15.30 -3.40
N ARG A 257 21.27 -15.79 -2.36
CA ARG A 257 21.41 -17.24 -2.16
C ARG A 257 20.12 -17.95 -1.80
N ALA A 258 19.23 -17.27 -1.05
CA ALA A 258 17.91 -17.80 -0.78
C ALA A 258 17.11 -17.99 -2.07
N PHE A 259 17.21 -17.02 -3.01
CA PHE A 259 16.55 -17.07 -4.30
C PHE A 259 17.11 -18.20 -5.18
N GLU A 260 18.44 -18.26 -5.36
CA GLU A 260 19.11 -19.31 -6.14
C GLU A 260 18.81 -20.73 -5.61
N ARG A 261 18.76 -20.90 -4.29
CA ARG A 261 18.45 -22.19 -3.67
C ARG A 261 16.96 -22.55 -3.63
N ALA A 262 16.08 -21.57 -3.85
CA ALA A 262 14.63 -21.81 -3.91
C ALA A 262 14.19 -22.34 -5.27
N LEU A 263 14.93 -22.03 -6.34
CA LEU A 263 14.64 -22.39 -7.72
C LEU A 263 15.69 -23.36 -8.28
N PRO A 264 15.33 -24.22 -9.23
CA PRO A 264 16.31 -25.07 -9.93
C PRO A 264 17.08 -24.28 -10.99
N GLY A 265 18.38 -24.56 -11.14
CA GLY A 265 19.25 -23.95 -12.14
C GLY A 265 20.18 -22.89 -11.59
N ASP A 266 21.05 -22.38 -12.45
CA ASP A 266 21.87 -21.20 -12.16
C ASP A 266 21.09 -19.90 -12.42
N ILE A 267 21.64 -18.77 -11.99
CA ILE A 267 20.95 -17.50 -12.05
C ILE A 267 20.68 -17.03 -13.47
N GLU A 268 21.53 -17.40 -14.42
CA GLU A 268 21.39 -17.07 -15.84
C GLU A 268 20.21 -17.83 -16.45
N CYS A 269 20.08 -19.12 -16.20
CA CYS A 269 18.95 -19.94 -16.63
C CYS A 269 17.62 -19.45 -16.00
N ILE A 270 17.65 -19.11 -14.72
CA ILE A 270 16.49 -18.57 -14.02
C ILE A 270 16.07 -17.20 -14.61
N ASP A 271 17.03 -16.32 -14.94
CA ASP A 271 16.77 -15.02 -15.55
C ASP A 271 16.09 -15.18 -16.93
N GLU A 272 16.60 -16.08 -17.78
CA GLU A 272 16.02 -16.35 -19.09
C GLU A 272 14.61 -16.93 -19.00
N GLU A 273 14.36 -17.84 -18.07
CA GLU A 273 13.04 -18.42 -17.84
C GLU A 273 12.07 -17.38 -17.28
N TRP A 274 12.49 -16.60 -16.29
CA TRP A 274 11.71 -15.54 -15.69
C TRP A 274 11.30 -14.48 -16.72
N ARG A 275 12.22 -14.03 -17.59
CA ARG A 275 11.92 -13.06 -18.65
C ARG A 275 10.88 -13.57 -19.62
N ARG A 276 11.00 -14.83 -20.09
CA ARG A 276 10.01 -15.44 -20.97
C ARG A 276 8.64 -15.51 -20.32
N TRP A 277 8.61 -15.96 -19.07
CA TRP A 277 7.38 -16.08 -18.29
C TRP A 277 6.71 -14.71 -18.04
N VAL A 278 7.47 -13.67 -17.69
CA VAL A 278 6.89 -12.31 -17.48
C VAL A 278 6.27 -11.78 -18.77
N LEU A 279 6.87 -12.04 -19.93
CA LEU A 279 6.32 -11.59 -21.22
C LEU A 279 4.98 -12.24 -21.58
N GLU A 280 4.64 -13.38 -20.97
CA GLU A 280 3.39 -14.11 -21.17
C GLU A 280 2.29 -13.68 -20.17
N LEU A 281 2.65 -12.91 -19.14
CA LEU A 281 1.68 -12.47 -18.14
C LEU A 281 0.74 -11.39 -18.70
N GLU A 282 -0.52 -11.49 -18.30
CA GLU A 282 -1.52 -10.46 -18.54
C GLU A 282 -2.11 -10.00 -17.21
N PRO A 283 -2.35 -8.71 -17.00
CA PRO A 283 -3.03 -8.23 -15.80
C PRO A 283 -4.39 -8.89 -15.66
N ALA A 284 -4.73 -9.24 -14.44
CA ALA A 284 -6.02 -9.84 -14.12
C ALA A 284 -7.16 -8.91 -14.56
N GLU A 285 -8.03 -9.38 -15.46
CA GLU A 285 -9.11 -8.58 -16.01
C GLU A 285 -10.01 -7.99 -14.91
N GLY A 286 -10.10 -6.67 -14.89
CA GLY A 286 -11.03 -5.93 -14.04
C GLY A 286 -10.68 -5.83 -12.56
N LEU A 287 -9.59 -6.39 -12.07
CA LEU A 287 -9.19 -6.30 -10.65
C LEU A 287 -8.71 -4.89 -10.29
N HIS A 288 -7.89 -4.28 -11.13
CA HIS A 288 -7.42 -2.92 -10.93
C HIS A 288 -8.57 -1.90 -11.00
N LEU A 289 -9.49 -2.08 -11.92
CA LEU A 289 -10.64 -1.20 -12.12
C LEU A 289 -11.74 -1.36 -11.09
N ARG A 290 -11.87 -2.52 -10.44
CA ARG A 290 -12.86 -2.73 -9.37
C ARG A 290 -12.51 -1.97 -8.09
N ARG A 291 -11.25 -1.54 -7.93
CA ARG A 291 -10.79 -0.80 -6.73
C ARG A 291 -10.84 0.72 -6.90
N LEU A 292 -10.71 1.23 -8.12
CA LEU A 292 -10.79 2.66 -8.37
C LEU A 292 -12.25 3.10 -8.46
N ALA A 293 -12.66 3.93 -7.51
CA ALA A 293 -13.97 4.55 -7.56
C ALA A 293 -13.97 5.68 -8.60
N MET A 294 -14.95 5.66 -9.49
CA MET A 294 -15.19 6.73 -10.46
C MET A 294 -16.57 7.32 -10.28
N LEU A 295 -16.64 8.65 -10.20
CA LEU A 295 -17.92 9.37 -10.29
C LEU A 295 -18.31 9.63 -11.76
N GLY A 296 -17.33 9.78 -12.64
CA GLY A 296 -17.57 10.04 -14.07
C GLY A 296 -17.95 11.49 -14.33
N VAL A 297 -17.25 12.43 -13.67
CA VAL A 297 -17.38 13.87 -13.86
C VAL A 297 -16.01 14.50 -14.06
N ARG A 298 -15.96 15.65 -14.74
CA ARG A 298 -14.85 16.60 -14.64
C ARG A 298 -15.29 17.74 -13.76
N VAL A 299 -14.39 18.24 -12.96
CA VAL A 299 -14.67 19.32 -12.01
C VAL A 299 -13.58 20.38 -12.06
N GLU A 300 -14.01 21.63 -11.80
CA GLU A 300 -13.14 22.77 -11.59
C GLU A 300 -13.47 23.41 -10.23
N GLN A 301 -12.66 24.39 -9.81
CA GLN A 301 -12.92 25.12 -8.58
C GLN A 301 -14.21 25.93 -8.72
N GLY A 302 -15.21 25.60 -7.90
CA GLY A 302 -16.46 26.34 -7.77
C GLY A 302 -16.53 27.13 -6.47
N GLU A 303 -17.62 27.87 -6.28
CA GLU A 303 -17.88 28.61 -5.04
C GLU A 303 -18.22 27.64 -3.89
N GLY A 304 -17.26 27.44 -2.99
CA GLY A 304 -17.39 26.56 -1.82
C GLY A 304 -17.38 25.07 -2.11
N GLY A 305 -16.81 24.62 -3.25
CA GLY A 305 -16.72 23.20 -3.58
C GLY A 305 -16.17 22.91 -4.99
N ALA A 306 -16.38 21.70 -5.47
CA ALA A 306 -15.98 21.25 -6.80
C ALA A 306 -17.18 21.37 -7.78
N GLU A 307 -17.11 22.27 -8.76
CA GLU A 307 -18.15 22.48 -9.78
C GLU A 307 -17.99 21.47 -10.92
N ILE A 308 -19.08 20.77 -11.27
CA ILE A 308 -19.10 19.83 -12.39
C ILE A 308 -19.13 20.63 -13.72
N THR A 309 -18.06 20.50 -14.49
CA THR A 309 -17.94 21.13 -15.82
C THR A 309 -18.29 20.18 -16.96
N GLU A 310 -18.19 18.87 -16.76
CA GLU A 310 -18.53 17.86 -17.75
C GLU A 310 -18.98 16.55 -17.09
N LEU A 311 -19.98 15.88 -17.67
CA LEU A 311 -20.29 14.49 -17.39
C LEU A 311 -19.56 13.61 -18.40
N VAL A 312 -18.79 12.63 -17.91
CA VAL A 312 -18.12 11.67 -18.80
C VAL A 312 -19.17 10.82 -19.49
N HIS A 313 -19.23 10.86 -20.83
CA HIS A 313 -20.22 10.12 -21.62
C HIS A 313 -20.24 8.65 -21.24
N ASP A 314 -21.44 8.11 -20.98
CA ASP A 314 -21.67 6.76 -20.49
C ASP A 314 -20.92 6.43 -19.19
N GLY A 315 -20.52 7.45 -18.43
CA GLY A 315 -19.96 7.34 -17.08
C GLY A 315 -21.03 7.09 -16.01
N PRO A 316 -20.62 6.79 -14.76
CA PRO A 316 -21.57 6.52 -13.67
C PRO A 316 -22.56 7.67 -13.42
N ALA A 317 -22.08 8.90 -13.38
CA ALA A 317 -22.92 10.09 -13.18
C ALA A 317 -23.89 10.34 -14.36
N ASP A 318 -23.41 10.18 -15.61
CA ASP A 318 -24.19 10.34 -16.83
C ASP A 318 -25.33 9.31 -16.90
N ARG A 319 -25.01 8.03 -16.70
CA ARG A 319 -26.00 6.93 -16.67
C ARG A 319 -27.06 7.08 -15.59
N ALA A 320 -26.67 7.60 -14.44
CA ALA A 320 -27.60 7.79 -13.32
C ALA A 320 -28.51 9.02 -13.50
N GLY A 321 -28.07 10.02 -14.26
CA GLY A 321 -28.83 11.23 -14.59
C GLY A 321 -29.19 12.12 -13.38
N ARG A 322 -28.49 11.96 -12.25
CA ARG A 322 -28.79 12.66 -11.00
C ARG A 322 -27.94 13.91 -10.78
N LEU A 323 -26.72 13.88 -11.29
CA LEU A 323 -25.79 15.01 -11.33
C LEU A 323 -25.88 15.72 -12.66
N ARG A 324 -25.56 17.00 -12.68
CA ARG A 324 -25.61 17.87 -13.87
C ARG A 324 -24.41 18.78 -13.92
N VAL A 325 -24.06 19.23 -15.10
CA VAL A 325 -23.10 20.34 -15.29
C VAL A 325 -23.62 21.58 -14.56
N GLY A 326 -22.75 22.26 -13.84
CA GLY A 326 -23.06 23.39 -12.97
C GLY A 326 -23.47 23.03 -11.53
N ASP A 327 -23.54 21.74 -11.17
CA ASP A 327 -23.65 21.35 -9.77
C ASP A 327 -22.32 21.58 -9.06
N VAL A 328 -22.34 22.19 -7.88
CA VAL A 328 -21.17 22.33 -7.01
C VAL A 328 -21.23 21.27 -5.94
N ILE A 329 -20.31 20.33 -5.94
CA ILE A 329 -20.18 19.27 -4.92
C ILE A 329 -19.52 19.89 -3.68
N VAL A 330 -20.25 19.90 -2.55
CA VAL A 330 -19.79 20.46 -1.28
C VAL A 330 -19.54 19.40 -0.20
N ALA A 331 -20.03 18.17 -0.43
CA ALA A 331 -19.63 17.00 0.36
C ALA A 331 -19.82 15.72 -0.47
N PHE A 332 -18.92 14.76 -0.24
CA PHE A 332 -18.89 13.49 -0.94
C PHE A 332 -18.75 12.36 0.08
N SER A 333 -19.80 11.54 0.19
CA SER A 333 -19.96 10.65 1.35
C SER A 333 -19.91 11.47 2.65
N ARG A 334 -18.96 11.20 3.51
CA ARG A 334 -18.73 11.92 4.78
C ARG A 334 -17.69 13.04 4.67
N TYR A 335 -17.03 13.18 3.53
CA TYR A 335 -15.96 14.14 3.34
C TYR A 335 -16.51 15.48 2.87
N ALA A 336 -16.09 16.57 3.53
CA ALA A 336 -16.31 17.92 3.01
C ALA A 336 -15.49 18.09 1.71
N VAL A 337 -16.03 18.81 0.75
CA VAL A 337 -15.39 19.10 -0.53
C VAL A 337 -15.39 20.63 -0.69
N GLU A 338 -14.23 21.23 -0.53
CA GLU A 338 -14.00 22.67 -0.71
C GLU A 338 -13.26 22.96 -2.02
N SER A 339 -12.65 21.90 -2.60
CA SER A 339 -11.87 21.96 -3.83
C SER A 339 -12.02 20.68 -4.67
N PRO A 340 -11.63 20.70 -5.97
CA PRO A 340 -11.51 19.49 -6.80
C PRO A 340 -10.59 18.42 -6.17
N GLU A 341 -9.51 18.84 -5.51
CA GLU A 341 -8.56 17.97 -4.85
C GLU A 341 -9.22 17.16 -3.73
N ASP A 342 -10.09 17.78 -2.93
CA ASP A 342 -10.83 17.09 -1.86
C ASP A 342 -11.77 16.02 -2.43
N LEU A 343 -12.41 16.30 -3.58
CA LEU A 343 -13.23 15.29 -4.26
C LEU A 343 -12.40 14.10 -4.75
N TYR A 344 -11.23 14.36 -5.34
CA TYR A 344 -10.34 13.29 -5.79
C TYR A 344 -9.79 12.49 -4.62
N ASP A 345 -9.48 13.14 -3.51
CA ASP A 345 -9.03 12.49 -2.30
C ASP A 345 -10.14 11.65 -1.65
N ALA A 346 -11.39 12.12 -1.67
CA ALA A 346 -12.52 11.34 -1.22
C ALA A 346 -12.76 10.09 -2.12
N LEU A 347 -12.65 10.24 -3.44
CA LEU A 347 -12.79 9.12 -4.40
C LEU A 347 -11.73 8.04 -4.22
N ARG A 348 -10.47 8.41 -3.90
CA ARG A 348 -9.40 7.45 -3.62
C ARG A 348 -9.67 6.56 -2.42
N ARG A 349 -10.50 7.02 -1.47
CA ARG A 349 -10.85 6.33 -0.23
C ARG A 349 -12.08 5.43 -0.35
N LEU A 350 -12.70 5.43 -1.53
CA LEU A 350 -13.92 4.69 -1.80
C LEU A 350 -13.66 3.61 -2.86
N ARG A 351 -14.57 2.64 -2.95
CA ARG A 351 -14.45 1.53 -3.90
C ARG A 351 -15.47 1.69 -5.03
N ALA A 352 -15.13 1.17 -6.19
CA ALA A 352 -16.10 1.01 -7.27
C ALA A 352 -17.30 0.19 -6.78
N MET A 353 -18.47 0.45 -7.35
CA MET A 353 -19.77 -0.14 -7.00
C MET A 353 -20.34 0.28 -5.64
N GLN A 354 -19.62 1.04 -4.83
CA GLN A 354 -20.15 1.60 -3.60
C GLN A 354 -21.18 2.70 -3.92
N THR A 355 -22.29 2.72 -3.20
CA THR A 355 -23.27 3.81 -3.28
C THR A 355 -22.93 4.86 -2.23
N VAL A 356 -22.75 6.09 -2.66
CA VAL A 356 -22.42 7.23 -1.80
C VAL A 356 -23.50 8.28 -1.83
N GLU A 357 -23.58 9.06 -0.75
CA GLU A 357 -24.38 10.24 -0.67
C GLU A 357 -23.53 11.46 -1.06
N ILE A 358 -24.03 12.30 -1.94
CA ILE A 358 -23.34 13.49 -2.45
C ILE A 358 -24.21 14.70 -2.13
N ARG A 359 -23.67 15.66 -1.40
CA ARG A 359 -24.33 16.96 -1.20
C ARG A 359 -23.81 17.93 -2.26
N ILE A 360 -24.75 18.53 -2.95
CA ILE A 360 -24.48 19.50 -4.02
C ILE A 360 -25.25 20.80 -3.78
N VAL A 361 -24.74 21.87 -4.35
CA VAL A 361 -25.48 23.13 -4.54
C VAL A 361 -25.85 23.23 -6.01
N ARG A 362 -27.14 23.37 -6.30
CA ARG A 362 -27.70 23.54 -7.64
C ARG A 362 -28.61 24.77 -7.65
N HIS A 363 -28.31 25.77 -8.49
CA HIS A 363 -29.04 27.04 -8.50
C HIS A 363 -29.19 27.67 -7.10
N SER A 364 -28.08 27.72 -6.37
CA SER A 364 -28.00 28.24 -4.99
C SER A 364 -28.87 27.49 -3.97
N ARG A 365 -29.34 26.29 -4.27
CA ARG A 365 -30.12 25.44 -3.34
C ARG A 365 -29.37 24.15 -3.05
N PRO A 366 -29.33 23.73 -1.76
CA PRO A 366 -28.71 22.47 -1.42
C PRO A 366 -29.59 21.28 -1.84
N HIS A 367 -28.93 20.26 -2.38
CA HIS A 367 -29.54 18.98 -2.74
C HIS A 367 -28.65 17.85 -2.25
N THR A 368 -29.28 16.70 -2.00
CA THR A 368 -28.57 15.45 -1.70
C THR A 368 -28.97 14.41 -2.74
N VAL A 369 -27.96 13.78 -3.35
CA VAL A 369 -28.15 12.71 -4.31
C VAL A 369 -27.43 11.45 -3.86
N ARG A 370 -27.99 10.28 -4.13
CA ARG A 370 -27.31 9.00 -3.94
C ARG A 370 -26.82 8.48 -5.26
N GLN A 371 -25.54 8.17 -5.33
CA GLN A 371 -24.86 7.80 -6.57
C GLN A 371 -24.02 6.54 -6.37
N ALA A 372 -24.24 5.53 -7.22
CA ALA A 372 -23.32 4.40 -7.29
C ALA A 372 -22.06 4.83 -8.05
N LEU A 373 -20.91 4.54 -7.48
CA LEU A 373 -19.61 4.75 -8.12
C LEU A 373 -19.36 3.64 -9.15
N GLY A 374 -18.70 3.98 -10.24
CA GLY A 374 -18.28 3.00 -11.24
C GLY A 374 -16.81 2.66 -11.11
N ALA A 375 -16.37 1.71 -11.91
CA ALA A 375 -14.98 1.46 -12.22
C ALA A 375 -14.58 2.20 -13.51
N PRO A 376 -13.32 2.61 -13.70
CA PRO A 376 -12.82 3.14 -14.96
C PRO A 376 -13.08 2.15 -16.10
N LYS A 377 -13.49 2.64 -17.27
CA LYS A 377 -13.59 1.80 -18.47
C LYS A 377 -12.18 1.66 -19.08
N LEU A 378 -11.75 0.44 -19.33
CA LEU A 378 -10.60 0.19 -20.21
C LEU A 378 -10.95 0.72 -21.61
N ARG A 379 -10.10 1.56 -22.18
CA ARG A 379 -10.12 1.78 -23.61
C ARG A 379 -9.54 0.52 -24.26
N ARG A 380 -10.39 -0.19 -24.96
CA ARG A 380 -9.97 -1.25 -25.90
C ARG A 380 -9.11 -0.67 -26.99
#